data_cd535b52c667021f28b68ae6ada582d9
#
_entry.id   cd535b52c667021f28b68ae6ada582d9
#
_cell.length_a   1.000
_cell.length_b   1.000
_cell.length_c   1.000
_cell.angle_alpha   90.00
_cell.angle_beta   90.00
_cell.angle_gamma   90.00
#
_symmetry.space_group_name_H-M   'P 1'
#
loop_
_entity.id
_entity.type
_entity.pdbx_description
1 polymer ?
#
loop_
_entity_poly.entity_id
_entity_poly.type
_entity_poly.pdbx_seq_one_letter_code
_entity_poly.pdbx_strand_id
1 'polypeptide(L)'
;MKVFDSVPVRKPNKNVFNLSHDVKSSYNFDKLYPFFCHPIYPGDTFNCRAEVFLRAMPLLCPVMHNVDMHLWFFFIPNRLVWNETKKTDWKTFITGGEDGKQRPTVPFFTYLQAHGLDPDFIGHGSLLDHLGFPTVDDTSQTVVNGTLPICSLPLRAYQLVYNEYFRNQNVTPEIEFSYGPGQEQSTDLSHLLNFRYKAWEKDYFTSALPFLQRGNAMTLPISGTQQATGTLPVVVNSAKLGTDPLSYGLTNAVGNGDNVIEISGDTGSTGRAVSLEGTATVSSGSLTFTGLSIGTINDFRYCLRLQQWMENNARCGSRYIEQLFAHFGVRSSDARLQRPELLGGGKIPLIFSDIPQTSYGQGANDDVLGDLGGKGTMYGKTSGFKKYFEEHGILLGILSIIPRTSYQQGVPRYWTAFDKEDWYFPEFAHLGEQAVLNKELYYDPLTVPSLGKGPDDVFGYQGRFTELRYIPSTVHGEMRGDLHYWHFGRIFPSLPVLNTSFVQAQSQVDSFAMSDVASGAEDPFIAQIHLDVKAVRPLPKYAVPTL
;
A
#
# COMPACT_ATOMS: atom_id res chain seq x y z
N MET A 1 51.63 -14.35 11.51
CA MET A 1 50.40 -15.16 11.34
C MET A 1 50.59 -16.41 12.15
N LYS A 2 49.74 -16.67 13.13
CA LYS A 2 49.85 -17.89 13.95
C LYS A 2 49.28 -19.06 13.14
N VAL A 3 49.99 -20.19 13.12
CA VAL A 3 49.65 -21.38 12.31
C VAL A 3 48.25 -21.93 12.61
N PHE A 4 47.70 -21.66 13.81
CA PHE A 4 46.40 -22.13 14.25
C PHE A 4 45.26 -21.13 14.01
N ASP A 5 45.58 -19.90 13.59
CA ASP A 5 44.57 -18.83 13.46
C ASP A 5 43.95 -18.70 12.04
N SER A 6 44.53 -19.37 11.02
CA SER A 6 44.05 -19.31 9.66
C SER A 6 44.40 -20.54 8.83
N VAL A 7 43.45 -21.00 8.06
CA VAL A 7 43.65 -22.02 7.02
C VAL A 7 43.80 -21.29 5.67
N PRO A 8 44.91 -21.55 4.91
CA PRO A 8 45.07 -20.97 3.58
C PRO A 8 43.99 -21.52 2.62
N VAL A 9 43.05 -20.68 2.22
CA VAL A 9 42.03 -21.05 1.25
C VAL A 9 42.48 -20.64 -0.15
N ARG A 10 42.54 -21.61 -1.08
CA ARG A 10 42.84 -21.35 -2.48
C ARG A 10 41.61 -20.64 -3.09
N LYS A 11 41.74 -19.37 -3.47
CA LYS A 11 40.68 -18.65 -4.14
C LYS A 11 40.44 -19.23 -5.53
N PRO A 12 39.20 -19.56 -5.92
CA PRO A 12 38.91 -20.03 -7.26
C PRO A 12 39.17 -18.93 -8.31
N ASN A 13 39.63 -19.31 -9.50
CA ASN A 13 39.80 -18.38 -10.59
C ASN A 13 38.43 -17.86 -11.05
N LYS A 14 38.38 -16.58 -11.37
CA LYS A 14 37.17 -15.94 -11.88
C LYS A 14 37.21 -15.87 -13.41
N ASN A 15 36.10 -16.21 -14.04
CA ASN A 15 35.90 -16.08 -15.48
C ASN A 15 34.69 -15.19 -15.77
N VAL A 16 34.68 -14.60 -16.95
CA VAL A 16 33.59 -13.75 -17.45
C VAL A 16 32.67 -14.60 -18.32
N PHE A 17 31.38 -14.53 -18.03
CA PHE A 17 30.32 -15.17 -18.80
C PHE A 17 29.36 -14.11 -19.32
N ASN A 18 29.01 -14.23 -20.60
CA ASN A 18 27.93 -13.44 -21.18
C ASN A 18 26.62 -14.21 -21.00
N LEU A 19 25.73 -13.65 -20.19
CA LEU A 19 24.41 -14.19 -19.89
C LEU A 19 23.30 -13.34 -20.53
N SER A 20 23.65 -12.54 -21.54
CA SER A 20 22.69 -11.68 -22.23
C SER A 20 21.64 -12.52 -22.94
N HIS A 21 20.39 -12.15 -22.81
CA HIS A 21 19.25 -12.84 -23.40
C HIS A 21 18.05 -11.89 -23.55
N ASP A 22 17.06 -12.33 -24.31
CA ASP A 22 15.81 -11.61 -24.53
C ASP A 22 14.67 -12.28 -23.76
N VAL A 23 13.82 -11.46 -23.17
CA VAL A 23 12.55 -11.86 -22.57
C VAL A 23 11.42 -11.24 -23.39
N LYS A 24 10.46 -12.04 -23.81
CA LYS A 24 9.28 -11.61 -24.56
C LYS A 24 8.07 -11.96 -23.72
N SER A 25 7.21 -10.99 -23.45
CA SER A 25 6.01 -11.21 -22.62
C SER A 25 4.96 -10.14 -22.89
N SER A 26 3.75 -10.45 -22.47
CA SER A 26 2.65 -9.49 -22.39
C SER A 26 2.56 -8.91 -20.98
N TYR A 27 1.98 -7.74 -20.85
CA TYR A 27 1.86 -7.02 -19.59
C TYR A 27 0.55 -6.23 -19.51
N ASN A 28 -0.05 -6.20 -18.33
CA ASN A 28 -1.16 -5.32 -18.03
C ASN A 28 -0.68 -4.10 -17.23
N PHE A 29 -1.53 -3.13 -17.06
CA PHE A 29 -1.30 -2.02 -16.16
C PHE A 29 -1.14 -2.50 -14.70
N ASP A 30 -0.42 -1.72 -13.91
CA ASP A 30 -0.41 -1.66 -12.45
C ASP A 30 0.17 -2.87 -11.73
N LYS A 31 0.23 -4.04 -12.34
CA LYS A 31 0.83 -5.24 -11.75
C LYS A 31 2.37 -5.10 -11.69
N LEU A 32 2.95 -5.77 -10.71
CA LEU A 32 4.39 -5.88 -10.53
C LEU A 32 4.87 -7.19 -11.17
N TYR A 33 5.39 -7.12 -12.38
CA TYR A 33 5.82 -8.28 -13.14
C TYR A 33 7.31 -8.57 -12.94
N PRO A 34 7.69 -9.80 -12.52
CA PRO A 34 9.08 -10.22 -12.58
C PRO A 34 9.46 -10.47 -14.05
N PHE A 35 10.52 -9.83 -14.52
CA PHE A 35 11.06 -10.04 -15.87
C PHE A 35 12.46 -10.66 -15.88
N PHE A 36 13.09 -10.74 -14.71
CA PHE A 36 14.40 -11.34 -14.53
C PHE A 36 14.51 -12.01 -13.17
N CYS A 37 14.92 -13.26 -13.12
CA CYS A 37 15.16 -13.99 -11.88
C CYS A 37 16.40 -14.86 -12.07
N HIS A 38 17.45 -14.64 -11.26
CA HIS A 38 18.70 -15.39 -11.39
C HIS A 38 19.37 -15.63 -10.02
N PRO A 39 19.87 -16.86 -9.76
CA PRO A 39 20.60 -17.12 -8.53
C PRO A 39 22.00 -16.48 -8.55
N ILE A 40 22.40 -15.91 -7.43
CA ILE A 40 23.67 -15.27 -7.18
C ILE A 40 24.47 -16.10 -6.18
N TYR A 41 25.78 -16.19 -6.44
CA TYR A 41 26.72 -16.90 -5.58
C TYR A 41 27.79 -15.96 -5.00
N PRO A 42 28.34 -16.26 -3.80
CA PRO A 42 29.40 -15.45 -3.23
C PRO A 42 30.60 -15.33 -4.16
N GLY A 43 31.06 -14.11 -4.36
CA GLY A 43 32.17 -13.82 -5.27
C GLY A 43 31.76 -13.43 -6.68
N ASP A 44 30.49 -13.53 -7.02
CA ASP A 44 29.94 -13.06 -8.30
C ASP A 44 30.04 -11.54 -8.42
N THR A 45 30.27 -11.06 -9.63
CA THR A 45 30.11 -9.64 -10.00
C THR A 45 29.25 -9.55 -11.24
N PHE A 46 28.11 -8.92 -11.12
CA PHE A 46 27.20 -8.70 -12.24
C PHE A 46 27.25 -7.25 -12.73
N ASN A 47 27.23 -7.11 -14.02
CA ASN A 47 26.93 -5.85 -14.72
C ASN A 47 25.70 -6.14 -15.59
N CYS A 48 24.57 -5.54 -15.23
CA CYS A 48 23.28 -5.79 -15.87
C CYS A 48 22.65 -4.47 -16.32
N ARG A 49 22.09 -4.48 -17.54
CA ARG A 49 21.32 -3.39 -18.12
C ARG A 49 20.14 -3.97 -18.89
N ALA A 50 19.01 -3.30 -18.85
CA ALA A 50 17.84 -3.69 -19.64
C ALA A 50 17.55 -2.65 -20.72
N GLU A 51 17.26 -3.12 -21.92
CA GLU A 51 16.74 -2.37 -23.06
C GLU A 51 15.33 -2.88 -23.34
N VAL A 52 14.37 -1.98 -23.42
CA VAL A 52 12.95 -2.33 -23.57
C VAL A 52 12.43 -1.81 -24.89
N PHE A 53 11.75 -2.68 -25.62
CA PHE A 53 10.89 -2.32 -26.72
C PHE A 53 9.48 -2.83 -26.43
N LEU A 54 8.50 -1.90 -26.35
CA LEU A 54 7.12 -2.22 -26.03
C LEU A 54 6.17 -1.62 -27.09
N ARG A 55 5.12 -2.36 -27.39
CA ARG A 55 3.97 -1.90 -28.18
C ARG A 55 2.70 -2.09 -27.39
N ALA A 56 1.86 -1.08 -27.42
CA ALA A 56 0.48 -1.20 -26.97
C ALA A 56 -0.37 -1.89 -28.05
N MET A 57 -1.40 -2.61 -27.63
CA MET A 57 -2.46 -3.07 -28.51
C MET A 57 -3.17 -1.86 -29.18
N PRO A 58 -3.89 -2.04 -30.29
CA PRO A 58 -4.58 -0.96 -30.96
C PRO A 58 -5.51 -0.20 -30.02
N LEU A 59 -5.46 1.13 -30.08
CA LEU A 59 -6.28 2.03 -29.31
C LEU A 59 -7.40 2.63 -30.15
N LEU A 60 -8.56 2.85 -29.54
CA LEU A 60 -9.71 3.52 -30.18
C LEU A 60 -9.35 4.94 -30.64
N CYS A 61 -8.48 5.60 -29.88
CA CYS A 61 -8.05 6.97 -30.13
C CYS A 61 -6.59 7.18 -29.74
N PRO A 62 -5.91 8.24 -30.20
CA PRO A 62 -4.59 8.61 -29.73
C PRO A 62 -4.71 9.18 -28.29
N VAL A 63 -4.54 8.33 -27.30
CA VAL A 63 -4.68 8.67 -25.89
C VAL A 63 -3.75 9.83 -25.50
N MET A 64 -4.31 10.84 -24.84
CA MET A 64 -3.61 12.01 -24.31
C MET A 64 -3.32 11.84 -22.81
N HIS A 65 -2.43 10.92 -22.49
CA HIS A 65 -2.06 10.64 -21.10
C HIS A 65 -0.59 10.20 -20.98
N ASN A 66 0.04 10.58 -19.89
CA ASN A 66 1.40 10.15 -19.58
C ASN A 66 1.38 8.78 -18.91
N VAL A 67 1.98 7.80 -19.56
CA VAL A 67 2.16 6.45 -19.05
C VAL A 67 3.64 6.16 -18.97
N ASP A 68 4.08 5.63 -17.84
CA ASP A 68 5.48 5.34 -17.60
C ASP A 68 5.67 3.85 -17.25
N MET A 69 6.67 3.21 -17.86
CA MET A 69 7.15 1.92 -17.41
C MET A 69 8.30 2.12 -16.44
N HIS A 70 8.19 1.51 -15.29
CA HIS A 70 9.22 1.49 -14.27
C HIS A 70 9.89 0.12 -14.24
N LEU A 71 11.20 0.08 -14.14
CA LEU A 71 11.99 -1.12 -13.98
C LEU A 71 12.87 -0.99 -12.74
N TRP A 72 13.01 -2.09 -11.98
CA TRP A 72 13.86 -2.15 -10.80
C TRP A 72 14.61 -3.46 -10.76
N PHE A 73 15.83 -3.43 -10.24
CA PHE A 73 16.64 -4.61 -9.95
C PHE A 73 16.91 -4.69 -8.45
N PHE A 74 16.64 -5.84 -7.87
CA PHE A 74 16.82 -6.11 -6.45
C PHE A 74 17.73 -7.30 -6.24
N PHE A 75 18.55 -7.25 -5.20
CA PHE A 75 19.26 -8.41 -4.67
C PHE A 75 18.65 -8.81 -3.33
N ILE A 76 18.24 -10.05 -3.21
CA ILE A 76 17.60 -10.62 -2.04
C ILE A 76 18.46 -11.77 -1.51
N PRO A 77 19.18 -11.57 -0.39
CA PRO A 77 19.90 -12.64 0.28
C PRO A 77 18.99 -13.78 0.71
N ASN A 78 19.37 -15.03 0.45
CA ASN A 78 18.55 -16.20 0.79
C ASN A 78 18.24 -16.27 2.29
N ARG A 79 19.15 -15.79 3.13
CA ARG A 79 18.98 -15.73 4.58
C ARG A 79 17.85 -14.80 5.05
N LEU A 80 17.32 -13.93 4.19
CA LEU A 80 16.17 -13.06 4.49
C LEU A 80 14.84 -13.75 4.22
N VAL A 81 14.81 -14.67 3.27
CA VAL A 81 13.58 -15.39 2.84
C VAL A 81 13.47 -16.79 3.43
N TRP A 82 14.53 -17.25 4.12
CA TRP A 82 14.55 -18.51 4.84
C TRP A 82 15.27 -18.33 6.18
N ASN A 83 14.53 -17.92 7.22
CA ASN A 83 15.07 -17.52 8.51
C ASN A 83 14.08 -17.73 9.67
N GLU A 84 13.46 -18.92 9.77
CA GLU A 84 12.48 -19.17 10.83
C GLU A 84 13.18 -19.41 12.19
N THR A 85 14.11 -20.36 12.24
CA THR A 85 14.87 -20.68 13.46
C THR A 85 16.33 -20.91 13.14
N LYS A 86 17.23 -20.68 14.14
CA LYS A 86 18.68 -20.91 13.99
C LYS A 86 19.07 -22.37 13.66
N LYS A 87 18.16 -23.33 13.71
CA LYS A 87 18.42 -24.74 13.39
C LYS A 87 17.89 -25.16 12.02
N THR A 88 17.05 -24.34 11.39
CA THR A 88 16.35 -24.68 10.14
C THR A 88 16.46 -23.58 9.09
N ASP A 89 17.36 -22.63 9.30
CA ASP A 89 17.58 -21.48 8.41
C ASP A 89 18.55 -21.80 7.26
N TRP A 90 18.66 -20.86 6.32
CA TRP A 90 19.61 -20.92 5.21
C TRP A 90 21.06 -21.14 5.64
N LYS A 91 21.49 -20.53 6.75
CA LYS A 91 22.85 -20.67 7.27
C LYS A 91 23.11 -22.09 7.71
N THR A 92 22.20 -22.69 8.45
CA THR A 92 22.28 -24.08 8.87
C THR A 92 22.23 -25.05 7.70
N PHE A 93 21.42 -24.75 6.65
CA PHE A 93 21.42 -25.54 5.42
C PHE A 93 22.81 -25.58 4.75
N ILE A 94 23.51 -24.46 4.68
CA ILE A 94 24.84 -24.38 4.07
C ILE A 94 25.94 -24.97 4.97
N THR A 95 25.87 -24.73 6.28
CA THR A 95 26.94 -25.15 7.22
C THR A 95 26.75 -26.55 7.78
N GLY A 96 25.53 -27.07 7.77
CA GLY A 96 25.16 -28.31 8.49
C GLY A 96 24.96 -28.12 9.99
N GLY A 97 24.91 -26.86 10.47
CA GLY A 97 24.85 -26.54 11.90
C GLY A 97 26.19 -26.71 12.61
N GLU A 98 26.21 -26.65 13.94
CA GLU A 98 27.43 -26.75 14.74
C GLU A 98 28.08 -28.14 14.67
N ASP A 99 27.28 -29.18 14.49
CA ASP A 99 27.75 -30.58 14.41
C ASP A 99 27.95 -31.05 12.94
N GLY A 100 27.65 -30.21 11.95
CA GLY A 100 27.76 -30.52 10.53
C GLY A 100 26.72 -31.56 10.02
N LYS A 101 25.72 -31.93 10.83
CA LYS A 101 24.75 -33.00 10.53
C LYS A 101 23.37 -32.48 10.18
N GLN A 102 23.06 -31.23 10.47
CA GLN A 102 21.74 -30.65 10.23
C GLN A 102 21.56 -30.38 8.74
N ARG A 103 20.47 -30.86 8.17
CA ARG A 103 20.12 -30.68 6.75
C ARG A 103 18.64 -30.32 6.63
N PRO A 104 18.27 -29.08 6.92
CA PRO A 104 16.90 -28.63 6.74
C PRO A 104 16.49 -28.72 5.27
N THR A 105 15.25 -29.09 5.01
CA THR A 105 14.70 -29.20 3.66
C THR A 105 14.51 -27.82 3.06
N VAL A 106 14.94 -27.62 1.82
CA VAL A 106 14.70 -26.36 1.07
C VAL A 106 13.21 -26.08 1.01
N PRO A 107 12.75 -24.85 1.19
CA PRO A 107 11.34 -24.49 1.01
C PRO A 107 10.90 -24.78 -0.41
N PHE A 108 9.77 -25.47 -0.58
CA PHE A 108 9.27 -25.89 -1.89
C PHE A 108 7.75 -25.98 -1.94
N PHE A 109 7.21 -25.97 -3.15
CA PHE A 109 5.82 -26.27 -3.48
C PHE A 109 5.77 -27.23 -4.68
N THR A 110 4.58 -27.68 -5.07
CA THR A 110 4.37 -28.50 -6.26
C THR A 110 3.31 -27.89 -7.17
N TYR A 111 3.35 -28.18 -8.47
CA TYR A 111 2.30 -27.74 -9.40
C TYR A 111 0.91 -28.24 -8.99
N LEU A 112 0.83 -29.48 -8.49
CA LEU A 112 -0.43 -30.04 -8.01
C LEU A 112 -1.00 -29.21 -6.85
N GLN A 113 -0.15 -28.75 -5.97
CA GLN A 113 -0.56 -27.91 -4.83
C GLN A 113 -1.02 -26.51 -5.32
N ALA A 114 -0.30 -25.90 -6.26
CA ALA A 114 -0.68 -24.61 -6.84
C ALA A 114 -2.02 -24.69 -7.59
N HIS A 115 -2.18 -25.68 -8.46
CA HIS A 115 -3.43 -25.95 -9.19
C HIS A 115 -4.60 -26.24 -8.26
N GLY A 116 -4.37 -26.97 -7.16
CA GLY A 116 -5.41 -27.29 -6.18
C GLY A 116 -5.90 -26.08 -5.37
N LEU A 117 -5.13 -24.98 -5.34
CA LEU A 117 -5.55 -23.71 -4.74
C LEU A 117 -6.34 -22.86 -5.73
N ASP A 118 -5.77 -22.64 -6.91
CA ASP A 118 -6.38 -21.93 -8.02
C ASP A 118 -5.74 -22.43 -9.33
N PRO A 119 -6.50 -22.98 -10.26
CA PRO A 119 -5.99 -23.43 -11.54
C PRO A 119 -5.25 -22.33 -12.34
N ASP A 120 -5.64 -21.09 -12.20
CA ASP A 120 -5.04 -19.97 -12.92
C ASP A 120 -3.62 -19.63 -12.44
N PHE A 121 -3.18 -20.14 -11.30
CA PHE A 121 -1.79 -19.96 -10.83
C PHE A 121 -0.74 -20.63 -11.71
N ILE A 122 -1.15 -21.63 -12.50
CA ILE A 122 -0.27 -22.32 -13.47
C ILE A 122 -0.63 -22.02 -14.93
N GLY A 123 -1.58 -21.13 -15.17
CA GLY A 123 -1.98 -20.66 -16.50
C GLY A 123 -1.05 -19.62 -17.09
N HIS A 124 -1.27 -19.28 -18.36
CA HIS A 124 -0.58 -18.18 -19.02
C HIS A 124 -0.82 -16.84 -18.33
N GLY A 125 0.20 -15.99 -18.30
CA GLY A 125 0.15 -14.69 -17.65
C GLY A 125 0.14 -14.75 -16.11
N SER A 126 0.33 -15.95 -15.51
CA SER A 126 0.47 -16.09 -14.05
C SER A 126 1.84 -15.60 -13.55
N LEU A 127 2.01 -15.46 -12.23
CA LEU A 127 3.29 -15.10 -11.63
C LEU A 127 4.38 -16.16 -11.93
N LEU A 128 4.00 -17.44 -11.98
CA LEU A 128 4.92 -18.52 -12.32
C LEU A 128 5.37 -18.43 -13.77
N ASP A 129 4.48 -18.11 -14.71
CA ASP A 129 4.81 -17.90 -16.11
C ASP A 129 5.87 -16.81 -16.27
N HIS A 130 5.66 -15.65 -15.66
CA HIS A 130 6.62 -14.54 -15.69
C HIS A 130 7.96 -14.84 -15.00
N LEU A 131 8.00 -15.83 -14.13
CA LEU A 131 9.24 -16.37 -13.54
C LEU A 131 9.91 -17.42 -14.42
N GLY A 132 9.29 -17.79 -15.55
CA GLY A 132 9.83 -18.72 -16.54
C GLY A 132 9.49 -20.19 -16.31
N PHE A 133 8.43 -20.47 -15.56
CA PHE A 133 7.92 -21.84 -15.42
C PHE A 133 7.00 -22.21 -16.57
N PRO A 134 6.95 -23.52 -16.97
CA PRO A 134 6.01 -23.97 -17.97
C PRO A 134 4.57 -23.84 -17.48
N THR A 135 3.69 -23.45 -18.37
CA THR A 135 2.27 -23.20 -18.11
C THR A 135 1.38 -24.27 -18.74
N VAL A 136 0.12 -24.28 -18.35
CA VAL A 136 -0.93 -25.16 -18.88
C VAL A 136 -1.92 -24.27 -19.65
N ASP A 137 -2.22 -24.65 -20.92
CA ASP A 137 -3.15 -23.88 -21.75
C ASP A 137 -4.60 -23.98 -21.25
N ASP A 138 -5.00 -25.15 -20.78
CA ASP A 138 -6.33 -25.41 -20.22
C ASP A 138 -6.22 -25.68 -18.73
N THR A 139 -6.43 -24.65 -17.94
CA THR A 139 -6.34 -24.70 -16.48
C THR A 139 -7.45 -25.56 -15.84
N SER A 140 -8.50 -25.93 -16.60
CA SER A 140 -9.56 -26.81 -16.13
C SER A 140 -9.15 -28.29 -16.10
N GLN A 141 -8.07 -28.68 -16.79
CA GLN A 141 -7.59 -30.06 -16.85
C GLN A 141 -6.88 -30.49 -15.58
N THR A 142 -7.06 -31.76 -15.22
CA THR A 142 -6.38 -32.36 -14.06
C THR A 142 -4.88 -32.47 -14.29
N VAL A 143 -4.07 -31.90 -13.40
CA VAL A 143 -2.61 -32.00 -13.44
C VAL A 143 -2.19 -33.41 -13.02
N VAL A 144 -1.67 -34.20 -13.97
CA VAL A 144 -1.30 -35.61 -13.74
C VAL A 144 0.12 -35.74 -13.16
N ASN A 145 1.07 -34.92 -13.60
CA ASN A 145 2.50 -35.00 -13.22
C ASN A 145 2.95 -33.79 -12.36
N GLY A 146 2.08 -33.24 -11.54
CA GLY A 146 2.33 -32.04 -10.75
C GLY A 146 3.09 -32.23 -9.44
N THR A 147 3.74 -33.38 -9.21
CA THR A 147 4.41 -33.71 -7.94
C THR A 147 5.86 -33.25 -7.84
N LEU A 148 6.44 -32.67 -8.91
CA LEU A 148 7.81 -32.14 -8.91
C LEU A 148 7.96 -31.06 -7.83
N PRO A 149 8.90 -31.17 -6.88
CA PRO A 149 9.14 -30.12 -5.90
C PRO A 149 9.88 -28.95 -6.57
N ILE A 150 9.35 -27.75 -6.40
CA ILE A 150 9.87 -26.49 -6.94
C ILE A 150 10.27 -25.59 -5.79
N CYS A 151 11.49 -25.05 -5.82
CA CYS A 151 11.98 -24.15 -4.79
C CYS A 151 11.13 -22.85 -4.72
N SER A 152 10.60 -22.54 -3.53
CA SER A 152 9.75 -21.35 -3.31
C SER A 152 10.53 -20.06 -3.00
N LEU A 153 11.84 -20.11 -2.84
CA LEU A 153 12.66 -18.94 -2.48
C LEU A 153 12.47 -17.74 -3.43
N PRO A 154 12.37 -17.90 -4.78
CA PRO A 154 12.09 -16.78 -5.67
C PRO A 154 10.73 -16.12 -5.42
N LEU A 155 9.69 -16.89 -5.11
CA LEU A 155 8.36 -16.39 -4.77
C LEU A 155 8.38 -15.60 -3.44
N ARG A 156 9.03 -16.17 -2.42
CA ARG A 156 9.25 -15.47 -1.14
C ARG A 156 10.03 -14.16 -1.33
N ALA A 157 11.05 -14.17 -2.20
CA ALA A 157 11.83 -12.99 -2.53
C ALA A 157 10.96 -11.91 -3.18
N TYR A 158 10.08 -12.27 -4.11
CA TYR A 158 9.14 -11.34 -4.74
C TYR A 158 8.19 -10.69 -3.72
N GLN A 159 7.60 -11.49 -2.83
CA GLN A 159 6.70 -10.98 -1.80
C GLN A 159 7.42 -10.10 -0.76
N LEU A 160 8.65 -10.46 -0.39
CA LEU A 160 9.47 -9.64 0.50
C LEU A 160 9.81 -8.28 -0.12
N VAL A 161 10.14 -8.24 -1.42
CA VAL A 161 10.37 -6.97 -2.14
C VAL A 161 9.08 -6.12 -2.16
N TYR A 162 7.91 -6.74 -2.39
CA TYR A 162 6.65 -6.01 -2.31
C TYR A 162 6.42 -5.40 -0.94
N ASN A 163 6.58 -6.17 0.13
CA ASN A 163 6.38 -5.70 1.51
C ASN A 163 7.30 -4.53 1.84
N GLU A 164 8.57 -4.59 1.41
CA GLU A 164 9.59 -3.61 1.76
C GLU A 164 9.59 -2.35 0.90
N TYR A 165 9.21 -2.44 -0.39
CA TYR A 165 9.37 -1.32 -1.32
C TYR A 165 8.06 -0.79 -1.91
N PHE A 166 7.09 -1.64 -2.20
CA PHE A 166 5.91 -1.26 -2.98
C PHE A 166 4.65 -1.10 -2.16
N ARG A 167 4.53 -1.78 -1.04
CA ARG A 167 3.37 -1.72 -0.16
C ARG A 167 3.23 -0.34 0.51
N ASN A 168 2.03 0.23 0.52
CA ASN A 168 1.72 1.38 1.36
C ASN A 168 1.41 0.91 2.78
N GLN A 169 2.36 1.09 3.70
CA GLN A 169 2.27 0.59 5.07
C GLN A 169 1.18 1.26 5.93
N ASN A 170 0.67 2.43 5.53
CA ASN A 170 -0.34 3.15 6.30
C ASN A 170 -1.74 2.57 6.08
N VAL A 171 -1.96 1.90 4.94
CA VAL A 171 -3.29 1.51 4.47
C VAL A 171 -3.37 0.01 4.17
N THR A 172 -2.26 -0.58 3.66
CA THR A 172 -2.21 -1.98 3.23
C THR A 172 -1.49 -2.83 4.28
N PRO A 173 -2.08 -3.91 4.79
CA PRO A 173 -1.43 -4.83 5.71
C PRO A 173 -0.22 -5.52 5.06
N GLU A 174 0.66 -6.06 5.88
CA GLU A 174 1.78 -6.86 5.41
C GLU A 174 1.29 -8.20 4.88
N ILE A 175 1.95 -8.68 3.81
CA ILE A 175 1.71 -10.03 3.30
C ILE A 175 2.50 -10.98 4.17
N GLU A 176 1.79 -11.78 4.93
CA GLU A 176 2.37 -12.81 5.78
C GLU A 176 2.62 -14.08 4.97
N PHE A 177 3.77 -14.69 5.15
CA PHE A 177 4.15 -15.99 4.62
C PHE A 177 5.22 -16.63 5.52
N SER A 178 5.34 -17.95 5.46
CA SER A 178 6.32 -18.69 6.26
C SER A 178 7.76 -18.42 5.79
N TYR A 179 8.69 -18.34 6.73
CA TYR A 179 10.13 -18.35 6.50
C TYR A 179 10.76 -19.70 6.81
N GLY A 180 9.94 -20.73 7.04
CA GLY A 180 10.33 -22.07 7.44
C GLY A 180 10.85 -22.95 6.30
N PRO A 181 11.43 -24.13 6.65
CA PRO A 181 11.86 -25.15 5.70
C PRO A 181 10.70 -26.03 5.25
N GLY A 182 10.90 -26.80 4.18
CA GLY A 182 9.98 -27.83 3.73
C GLY A 182 8.87 -27.32 2.82
N GLN A 183 7.77 -28.08 2.74
CA GLN A 183 6.67 -27.77 1.85
C GLN A 183 5.87 -26.56 2.35
N GLU A 184 5.54 -25.63 1.42
CA GLU A 184 4.71 -24.47 1.73
C GLU A 184 3.31 -24.90 2.16
N GLN A 185 2.76 -24.22 3.17
CA GLN A 185 1.36 -24.41 3.55
C GLN A 185 0.44 -23.79 2.48
N SER A 186 -0.76 -24.32 2.32
CA SER A 186 -1.71 -23.88 1.30
C SER A 186 -2.06 -22.38 1.43
N THR A 187 -2.22 -21.88 2.65
CA THR A 187 -2.48 -20.46 2.92
C THR A 187 -1.33 -19.58 2.49
N ASP A 188 -0.09 -19.95 2.86
CA ASP A 188 1.11 -19.19 2.51
C ASP A 188 1.36 -19.24 1.01
N LEU A 189 1.17 -20.41 0.39
CA LEU A 189 1.35 -20.59 -1.04
C LEU A 189 0.38 -19.73 -1.86
N SER A 190 -0.88 -19.60 -1.45
CA SER A 190 -1.82 -18.70 -2.10
C SER A 190 -1.35 -17.24 -2.05
N HIS A 191 -0.77 -16.80 -0.92
CA HIS A 191 -0.18 -15.48 -0.80
C HIS A 191 1.07 -15.32 -1.69
N LEU A 192 1.88 -16.37 -1.83
CA LEU A 192 3.11 -16.35 -2.61
C LEU A 192 2.87 -16.30 -4.13
N LEU A 193 1.81 -16.96 -4.63
CA LEU A 193 1.49 -17.09 -6.04
C LEU A 193 0.74 -15.89 -6.63
N ASN A 194 0.12 -15.07 -5.79
CA ASN A 194 -0.64 -13.91 -6.23
C ASN A 194 0.25 -12.76 -6.70
N PHE A 195 -0.12 -12.15 -7.84
CA PHE A 195 0.45 -10.88 -8.26
C PHE A 195 0.19 -9.78 -7.23
N ARG A 196 1.13 -8.84 -7.19
CA ARG A 196 0.97 -7.61 -6.42
C ARG A 196 0.83 -6.42 -7.36
N TYR A 197 0.08 -5.45 -6.88
CA TYR A 197 -0.16 -4.21 -7.59
C TYR A 197 0.73 -3.11 -7.02
N LYS A 198 1.25 -2.28 -7.89
CA LYS A 198 1.97 -1.08 -7.46
C LYS A 198 0.98 -0.07 -6.91
N ALA A 199 1.37 0.66 -5.88
CA ALA A 199 0.64 1.84 -5.46
C ALA A 199 0.81 2.96 -6.49
N TRP A 200 -0.22 3.82 -6.65
CA TRP A 200 -0.12 5.05 -7.42
C TRP A 200 1.10 5.88 -7.00
N GLU A 201 1.64 6.68 -7.90
CA GLU A 201 2.62 7.69 -7.50
C GLU A 201 1.99 8.61 -6.44
N LYS A 202 2.80 9.02 -5.47
CA LYS A 202 2.31 9.84 -4.36
C LYS A 202 1.89 11.22 -4.87
N ASP A 203 0.64 11.55 -4.65
CA ASP A 203 0.02 12.84 -4.92
C ASP A 203 -0.74 13.36 -3.69
N TYR A 204 -1.50 14.43 -3.81
CA TYR A 204 -2.25 15.04 -2.72
C TYR A 204 -3.23 14.06 -2.03
N PHE A 205 -3.87 13.16 -2.80
CA PHE A 205 -4.86 12.20 -2.28
C PHE A 205 -4.24 10.85 -1.91
N THR A 206 -3.34 10.33 -2.74
CA THR A 206 -2.75 9.00 -2.53
C THR A 206 -1.72 8.97 -1.40
N SER A 207 -1.16 10.12 -1.03
CA SER A 207 -0.27 10.27 0.12
C SER A 207 -0.98 10.72 1.40
N ALA A 208 -2.29 10.95 1.35
CA ALA A 208 -3.07 11.29 2.54
C ALA A 208 -2.95 10.20 3.61
N LEU A 209 -2.88 10.62 4.87
CA LEU A 209 -2.77 9.75 6.01
C LEU A 209 -4.16 9.44 6.59
N PRO A 210 -4.44 8.20 7.01
CA PRO A 210 -5.70 7.87 7.66
C PRO A 210 -5.80 8.37 9.12
N PHE A 211 -4.75 8.99 9.63
CA PHE A 211 -4.63 9.48 11.00
C PHE A 211 -3.83 10.78 11.05
N LEU A 212 -4.13 11.63 12.04
CA LEU A 212 -3.39 12.88 12.30
C LEU A 212 -1.96 12.61 12.82
N GLN A 213 -1.82 11.60 13.65
CA GLN A 213 -0.56 11.23 14.29
C GLN A 213 -0.47 9.72 14.48
N ARG A 214 0.75 9.18 14.64
CA ARG A 214 0.95 7.77 15.00
C ARG A 214 0.95 7.61 16.52
N GLY A 215 -0.04 6.90 17.03
CA GLY A 215 -0.24 6.67 18.44
C GLY A 215 -1.46 7.43 19.00
N ASN A 216 -1.72 7.26 20.29
CA ASN A 216 -2.85 7.90 20.95
C ASN A 216 -2.65 9.42 21.02
N ALA A 217 -3.74 10.15 20.89
CA ALA A 217 -3.73 11.60 21.09
C ALA A 217 -3.22 11.94 22.49
N MET A 218 -2.29 12.89 22.56
CA MET A 218 -1.80 13.38 23.85
C MET A 218 -2.83 14.31 24.46
N THR A 219 -3.29 13.95 25.63
CA THR A 219 -4.12 14.85 26.45
C THR A 219 -3.21 15.67 27.36
N LEU A 220 -3.41 16.98 27.39
CA LEU A 220 -2.74 17.80 28.40
C LEU A 220 -3.20 17.34 29.77
N PRO A 221 -2.31 17.02 30.70
CA PRO A 221 -2.67 16.67 32.05
C PRO A 221 -3.12 17.97 32.78
N ILE A 222 -4.39 18.31 32.61
CA ILE A 222 -5.02 19.38 33.36
C ILE A 222 -5.76 18.70 34.50
N SER A 223 -5.21 18.67 35.69
CA SER A 223 -5.88 18.17 36.87
C SER A 223 -6.15 19.33 37.84
N GLY A 224 -7.37 19.49 38.22
CA GLY A 224 -7.78 20.47 39.22
C GLY A 224 -9.15 20.11 39.78
N THR A 225 -9.30 20.32 41.06
CA THR A 225 -10.61 20.30 41.69
C THR A 225 -11.21 21.70 41.57
N GLN A 226 -12.20 21.88 40.72
CA GLN A 226 -12.99 23.09 40.71
C GLN A 226 -14.27 22.82 41.48
N GLN A 227 -14.43 23.50 42.60
CA GLN A 227 -15.69 23.54 43.33
C GLN A 227 -16.62 24.52 42.63
N ALA A 228 -17.56 24.01 41.88
CA ALA A 228 -18.64 24.84 41.38
C ALA A 228 -19.71 24.90 42.45
N THR A 229 -19.80 26.03 43.16
CA THR A 229 -20.92 26.36 44.01
C THR A 229 -21.99 27.03 43.15
N GLY A 230 -23.04 26.32 42.85
CA GLY A 230 -24.20 26.84 42.13
C GLY A 230 -25.43 25.99 42.36
N THR A 231 -26.58 26.59 42.32
CA THR A 231 -27.87 25.89 42.34
C THR A 231 -28.20 25.44 40.90
N LEU A 232 -28.31 24.15 40.70
CA LEU A 232 -28.85 23.60 39.45
C LEU A 232 -30.39 23.57 39.57
N PRO A 233 -31.15 24.29 38.73
CA PRO A 233 -32.61 24.22 38.80
C PRO A 233 -33.11 22.84 38.34
N VAL A 234 -33.85 22.15 39.20
CA VAL A 234 -34.66 20.99 38.82
C VAL A 234 -36.03 21.49 38.44
N VAL A 235 -36.36 21.52 37.19
CA VAL A 235 -37.72 21.79 36.74
C VAL A 235 -38.46 20.45 36.71
N VAL A 236 -39.31 20.23 37.70
CA VAL A 236 -40.26 19.12 37.62
C VAL A 236 -41.38 19.58 36.68
N ASN A 237 -41.35 19.10 35.45
CA ASN A 237 -42.51 19.26 34.57
C ASN A 237 -43.65 18.44 35.16
N SER A 238 -44.70 19.13 35.57
CA SER A 238 -45.89 18.60 36.21
C SER A 238 -46.48 17.43 35.41
N ALA A 239 -46.20 16.22 35.85
CA ALA A 239 -47.12 15.13 35.60
C ALA A 239 -48.46 15.55 36.27
N LYS A 240 -49.58 15.49 35.55
CA LYS A 240 -50.91 15.69 36.07
C LYS A 240 -51.13 14.79 37.28
N LEU A 241 -50.89 15.33 38.45
CA LEU A 241 -51.44 14.81 39.73
C LEU A 241 -52.89 15.25 39.79
N GLY A 242 -53.77 14.31 40.07
CA GLY A 242 -55.18 14.57 40.16
C GLY A 242 -55.55 15.72 41.16
N THR A 243 -56.75 16.22 41.05
CA THR A 243 -57.31 17.42 41.58
C THR A 243 -57.41 17.52 43.13
N ASP A 244 -56.50 16.93 43.88
CA ASP A 244 -56.47 17.06 45.35
C ASP A 244 -55.26 17.88 45.82
N PRO A 245 -55.47 18.89 46.66
CA PRO A 245 -54.40 19.73 47.19
C PRO A 245 -53.67 19.03 48.35
N LEU A 246 -52.85 18.05 48.04
CA LEU A 246 -51.98 17.41 49.04
C LEU A 246 -50.56 17.97 48.88
N SER A 247 -50.04 18.48 50.02
CA SER A 247 -48.63 18.89 50.09
C SER A 247 -47.71 17.64 50.11
N TYR A 248 -46.93 17.46 49.11
CA TYR A 248 -45.96 16.37 49.03
C TYR A 248 -44.61 16.83 49.58
N GLY A 249 -44.07 16.11 50.56
CA GLY A 249 -42.70 16.30 51.02
C GLY A 249 -41.73 15.41 50.22
N LEU A 250 -40.69 16.02 49.73
CA LEU A 250 -39.58 15.26 49.11
C LEU A 250 -38.64 14.77 50.22
N THR A 251 -38.62 13.48 50.51
CA THR A 251 -37.63 12.86 51.40
C THR A 251 -36.59 12.06 50.60
N ASN A 252 -35.34 12.23 50.99
CA ASN A 252 -34.25 11.49 50.42
C ASN A 252 -34.19 10.10 51.08
N ALA A 253 -34.61 9.05 50.38
CA ALA A 253 -34.44 7.69 50.84
C ALA A 253 -33.04 7.20 50.49
N VAL A 254 -32.15 7.11 51.48
CA VAL A 254 -30.83 6.48 51.33
C VAL A 254 -31.00 4.98 51.49
N GLY A 255 -31.00 4.25 50.39
CA GLY A 255 -31.02 2.80 50.40
C GLY A 255 -30.45 2.22 49.08
N ASN A 256 -29.32 1.55 49.18
CA ASN A 256 -28.74 0.64 48.17
C ASN A 256 -28.75 1.08 46.70
N GLY A 257 -27.90 2.02 46.35
CA GLY A 257 -27.32 2.10 44.99
C GLY A 257 -28.16 2.79 43.92
N ASP A 258 -29.45 2.96 44.06
CA ASP A 258 -30.29 3.67 43.10
C ASP A 258 -30.84 4.93 43.72
N ASN A 259 -30.57 6.09 43.15
CA ASN A 259 -31.11 7.38 43.54
C ASN A 259 -32.60 7.46 43.15
N VAL A 260 -33.46 6.86 43.94
CA VAL A 260 -34.92 6.95 43.78
C VAL A 260 -35.44 8.03 44.70
N ILE A 261 -36.10 9.04 44.16
CA ILE A 261 -36.85 10.05 44.94
C ILE A 261 -38.25 9.49 45.17
N GLU A 262 -38.54 9.06 46.40
CA GLU A 262 -39.91 8.69 46.81
C GLU A 262 -40.70 9.92 47.22
N ILE A 263 -41.89 10.06 46.65
CA ILE A 263 -42.89 11.05 47.08
C ILE A 263 -43.87 10.34 48.04
N SER A 264 -43.76 10.59 49.34
CA SER A 264 -44.70 10.05 50.33
C SER A 264 -45.81 11.02 50.53
N GLY A 265 -47.05 10.62 50.26
CA GLY A 265 -48.25 11.33 50.68
C GLY A 265 -48.84 10.68 51.94
N ASP A 266 -49.31 11.47 52.88
CA ASP A 266 -49.88 11.01 54.14
C ASP A 266 -51.34 10.57 53.97
N THR A 267 -51.50 9.36 53.38
CA THR A 267 -52.66 8.48 53.59
C THR A 267 -52.40 7.13 52.94
N GLY A 268 -52.08 6.16 53.72
CA GLY A 268 -52.30 4.71 53.67
C GLY A 268 -52.56 3.98 52.34
N SER A 269 -51.96 4.34 51.23
CA SER A 269 -52.11 3.61 49.95
C SER A 269 -50.82 3.58 49.12
N THR A 270 -50.31 2.40 49.01
CA THR A 270 -49.34 1.89 48.04
C THR A 270 -48.61 2.92 47.17
N GLY A 271 -47.27 3.02 47.34
CA GLY A 271 -46.35 3.87 46.59
C GLY A 271 -46.53 3.75 45.07
N ARG A 272 -46.81 4.87 44.43
CA ARG A 272 -46.69 5.03 42.99
C ARG A 272 -45.32 5.61 42.68
N ALA A 273 -44.48 4.88 42.00
CA ALA A 273 -43.26 5.42 41.43
C ALA A 273 -43.62 6.48 40.38
N VAL A 274 -43.20 7.72 40.60
CA VAL A 274 -43.30 8.81 39.62
C VAL A 274 -41.94 8.95 38.95
N SER A 275 -41.83 8.69 37.64
CA SER A 275 -40.65 9.02 36.89
C SER A 275 -40.54 10.54 36.76
N LEU A 276 -39.47 11.11 37.26
CA LEU A 276 -39.18 12.54 37.12
C LEU A 276 -38.32 12.72 35.84
N GLU A 277 -38.92 13.25 34.80
CA GLU A 277 -38.16 13.84 33.68
C GLU A 277 -37.99 15.33 33.99
N GLY A 278 -36.75 15.73 34.32
CA GLY A 278 -36.46 17.13 34.55
C GLY A 278 -35.08 17.39 35.18
N THR A 279 -34.68 18.64 35.19
CA THR A 279 -33.44 19.13 35.79
C THR A 279 -33.59 19.32 37.31
N ALA A 280 -32.73 18.68 38.10
CA ALA A 280 -32.72 18.78 39.55
C ALA A 280 -31.92 20.01 40.02
N THR A 281 -32.46 20.78 41.05
CA THR A 281 -31.71 21.84 41.72
C THR A 281 -31.06 21.29 42.97
N VAL A 282 -29.75 21.22 43.02
CA VAL A 282 -28.99 20.91 44.23
C VAL A 282 -28.75 22.22 44.98
N SER A 283 -29.39 22.42 46.11
CA SER A 283 -29.27 23.65 46.90
C SER A 283 -27.97 23.80 47.69
N SER A 284 -27.21 22.73 47.85
CA SER A 284 -25.83 22.75 48.35
C SER A 284 -25.15 21.44 48.02
N GLY A 285 -24.27 21.46 47.07
CA GLY A 285 -23.42 20.33 46.69
C GLY A 285 -22.18 20.81 45.96
N SER A 286 -21.04 20.25 46.29
CA SER A 286 -19.82 20.47 45.53
C SER A 286 -19.77 19.48 44.39
N LEU A 287 -19.80 19.95 43.14
CA LEU A 287 -19.43 19.15 41.99
C LEU A 287 -17.92 19.08 41.95
N THR A 288 -17.36 17.93 42.29
CA THR A 288 -15.92 17.70 42.20
C THR A 288 -15.62 17.11 40.83
N PHE A 289 -15.04 17.90 39.94
CA PHE A 289 -14.45 17.38 38.74
C PHE A 289 -13.07 16.79 39.07
N THR A 290 -13.01 15.48 39.30
CA THR A 290 -11.74 14.74 39.39
C THR A 290 -11.17 14.59 38.01
N GLY A 291 -10.12 15.31 37.68
CA GLY A 291 -9.44 15.17 36.39
C GLY A 291 -8.80 16.43 35.81
N LEU A 292 -8.94 17.59 36.46
CA LEU A 292 -8.22 18.79 36.02
C LEU A 292 -7.00 19.00 36.94
N SER A 293 -5.84 18.47 36.60
CA SER A 293 -4.58 18.94 37.18
C SER A 293 -3.82 19.75 36.12
N ILE A 294 -3.43 20.96 36.50
CA ILE A 294 -2.49 21.72 35.68
C ILE A 294 -1.13 21.05 35.89
N GLY A 295 -0.68 20.27 34.90
CA GLY A 295 0.63 19.67 34.88
C GLY A 295 1.72 20.73 35.02
N THR A 296 2.90 20.32 35.39
CA THR A 296 4.03 21.24 35.47
C THR A 296 4.39 21.74 34.04
N ILE A 297 5.11 22.87 33.96
CA ILE A 297 5.64 23.38 32.69
C ILE A 297 6.48 22.30 31.96
N ASN A 298 7.11 21.39 32.71
CA ASN A 298 7.85 20.26 32.17
C ASN A 298 6.93 19.23 31.52
N ASP A 299 5.78 18.93 32.13
CA ASP A 299 4.78 18.02 31.55
C ASP A 299 4.21 18.58 30.25
N PHE A 300 3.93 19.89 30.22
CA PHE A 300 3.50 20.56 29.00
C PHE A 300 4.56 20.49 27.89
N ARG A 301 5.83 20.75 28.21
CA ARG A 301 6.94 20.63 27.27
C ARG A 301 7.10 19.21 26.76
N TYR A 302 6.99 18.21 27.64
CA TYR A 302 7.04 16.81 27.28
C TYR A 302 5.92 16.44 26.32
N CYS A 303 4.67 16.78 26.64
CA CYS A 303 3.51 16.55 25.79
C CYS A 303 3.68 17.18 24.40
N LEU A 304 4.12 18.44 24.33
CA LEU A 304 4.36 19.13 23.06
C LEU A 304 5.44 18.44 22.21
N ARG A 305 6.55 18.04 22.84
CA ARG A 305 7.64 17.35 22.12
C ARG A 305 7.26 15.95 21.66
N LEU A 306 6.52 15.22 22.50
CA LEU A 306 6.02 13.90 22.14
C LEU A 306 4.99 13.99 21.01
N GLN A 307 4.10 14.99 21.04
CA GLN A 307 3.16 15.25 19.95
C GLN A 307 3.91 15.52 18.63
N GLN A 308 4.89 16.41 18.63
CA GLN A 308 5.73 16.69 17.46
C GLN A 308 6.43 15.43 16.92
N TRP A 309 6.91 14.57 17.82
CA TRP A 309 7.56 13.32 17.44
C TRP A 309 6.57 12.36 16.77
N MET A 310 5.36 12.21 17.32
CA MET A 310 4.31 11.35 16.74
C MET A 310 3.80 11.86 15.38
N GLU A 311 3.68 13.18 15.21
CA GLU A 311 3.34 13.80 13.92
C GLU A 311 4.45 13.58 12.88
N ASN A 312 5.71 13.77 13.26
CA ASN A 312 6.83 13.49 12.38
C ASN A 312 6.85 12.02 11.93
N ASN A 313 6.58 11.08 12.85
CA ASN A 313 6.46 9.67 12.53
C ASN A 313 5.31 9.37 11.55
N ALA A 314 4.24 10.12 11.61
CA ALA A 314 3.14 10.00 10.65
C ALA A 314 3.56 10.45 9.24
N ARG A 315 4.24 11.60 9.13
CA ARG A 315 4.68 12.19 7.84
C ARG A 315 5.78 11.39 7.16
N CYS A 316 6.73 10.88 7.95
CA CYS A 316 7.95 10.26 7.41
C CYS A 316 7.77 8.82 6.95
N GLY A 317 6.73 8.16 7.41
CA GLY A 317 6.50 6.74 7.17
C GLY A 317 6.88 5.86 8.36
N SER A 318 6.55 4.56 8.28
CA SER A 318 6.71 3.61 9.39
C SER A 318 7.96 2.74 9.29
N ARG A 319 8.62 2.72 8.12
CA ARG A 319 9.82 1.89 7.95
C ARG A 319 10.99 2.45 8.76
N TYR A 320 11.79 1.56 9.32
CA TYR A 320 12.95 1.95 10.14
C TYR A 320 13.91 2.87 9.38
N ILE A 321 14.15 2.61 8.09
CA ILE A 321 14.99 3.47 7.24
C ILE A 321 14.41 4.88 7.10
N GLU A 322 13.09 4.99 6.98
CA GLU A 322 12.37 6.27 6.89
C GLU A 322 12.50 7.03 8.20
N GLN A 323 12.34 6.36 9.34
CA GLN A 323 12.50 6.92 10.68
C GLN A 323 13.95 7.42 10.94
N LEU A 324 14.95 6.62 10.55
CA LEU A 324 16.36 7.02 10.68
C LEU A 324 16.64 8.29 9.85
N PHE A 325 16.13 8.33 8.64
CA PHE A 325 16.32 9.50 7.77
C PHE A 325 15.59 10.74 8.30
N ALA A 326 14.35 10.58 8.77
CA ALA A 326 13.52 11.66 9.25
C ALA A 326 14.05 12.34 10.53
N HIS A 327 14.50 11.52 11.50
CA HIS A 327 14.93 12.03 12.79
C HIS A 327 16.41 12.38 12.85
N PHE A 328 17.25 11.65 12.11
CA PHE A 328 18.71 11.77 12.21
C PHE A 328 19.37 12.21 10.89
N GLY A 329 18.63 12.28 9.77
CA GLY A 329 19.18 12.63 8.45
C GLY A 329 20.11 11.54 7.87
N VAL A 330 20.17 10.35 8.49
CA VAL A 330 21.08 9.26 8.12
C VAL A 330 20.38 8.26 7.20
N ARG A 331 21.03 7.92 6.08
CA ARG A 331 20.62 6.80 5.22
C ARG A 331 21.48 5.59 5.50
N SER A 332 20.92 4.59 6.13
CA SER A 332 21.59 3.30 6.33
C SER A 332 21.51 2.46 5.05
N SER A 333 22.52 1.60 4.82
CA SER A 333 22.49 0.66 3.69
C SER A 333 21.45 -0.45 3.90
N ASP A 334 20.83 -0.91 2.80
CA ASP A 334 19.82 -1.97 2.84
C ASP A 334 20.40 -3.28 3.41
N ALA A 335 21.66 -3.60 3.09
CA ALA A 335 22.36 -4.76 3.65
C ALA A 335 22.47 -4.72 5.18
N ARG A 336 22.75 -3.55 5.76
CA ARG A 336 22.82 -3.37 7.21
C ARG A 336 21.46 -3.52 7.87
N LEU A 337 20.39 -3.03 7.21
CA LEU A 337 19.02 -3.09 7.71
C LEU A 337 18.33 -4.44 7.46
N GLN A 338 19.05 -5.41 6.89
CA GLN A 338 18.51 -6.76 6.62
C GLN A 338 17.24 -6.73 5.76
N ARG A 339 17.29 -5.98 4.69
CA ARG A 339 16.22 -5.88 3.70
C ARG A 339 16.75 -6.13 2.29
N PRO A 340 15.88 -6.43 1.28
CA PRO A 340 16.29 -6.52 -0.11
C PRO A 340 17.04 -5.26 -0.56
N GLU A 341 18.12 -5.42 -1.32
CA GLU A 341 18.91 -4.28 -1.78
C GLU A 341 18.43 -3.80 -3.15
N LEU A 342 18.06 -2.54 -3.27
CA LEU A 342 17.79 -1.91 -4.55
C LEU A 342 19.11 -1.59 -5.26
N LEU A 343 19.33 -2.23 -6.40
CA LEU A 343 20.58 -2.10 -7.17
C LEU A 343 20.53 -0.97 -8.20
N GLY A 344 19.35 -0.73 -8.76
CA GLY A 344 19.15 0.27 -9.79
C GLY A 344 17.84 0.03 -10.55
N GLY A 345 17.63 0.82 -11.56
CA GLY A 345 16.43 0.76 -12.38
C GLY A 345 16.30 1.95 -13.31
N GLY A 346 15.13 2.14 -13.86
CA GLY A 346 14.83 3.25 -14.74
C GLY A 346 13.35 3.46 -14.92
N LYS A 347 13.02 4.61 -15.48
CA LYS A 347 11.67 5.01 -15.88
C LYS A 347 11.73 5.36 -17.36
N ILE A 348 10.83 4.77 -18.15
CA ILE A 348 10.76 4.96 -19.59
C ILE A 348 9.33 5.37 -19.93
N PRO A 349 9.11 6.52 -20.61
CA PRO A 349 7.78 6.95 -21.01
C PRO A 349 7.26 6.16 -22.21
N LEU A 350 5.97 5.86 -22.20
CA LEU A 350 5.21 5.34 -23.33
C LEU A 350 4.72 6.51 -24.18
N ILE A 351 4.97 6.45 -25.47
CA ILE A 351 4.61 7.49 -26.44
C ILE A 351 3.41 7.00 -27.23
N PHE A 352 2.33 7.75 -27.18
CA PHE A 352 1.16 7.55 -28.00
C PHE A 352 1.25 8.41 -29.25
N SER A 353 0.84 7.85 -30.39
CA SER A 353 0.78 8.55 -31.66
C SER A 353 -0.52 8.19 -32.39
N ASP A 354 -0.97 9.09 -33.24
CA ASP A 354 -2.14 8.94 -34.06
C ASP A 354 -1.90 8.05 -35.30
N ILE A 355 -2.96 7.38 -35.74
CA ILE A 355 -3.03 6.67 -37.00
C ILE A 355 -4.32 7.13 -37.68
N PRO A 356 -4.24 8.05 -38.67
CA PRO A 356 -5.43 8.50 -39.37
C PRO A 356 -5.95 7.42 -40.32
N GLN A 357 -7.28 7.25 -40.39
CA GLN A 357 -7.95 6.41 -41.34
C GLN A 357 -7.81 7.01 -42.75
N THR A 358 -7.18 6.26 -43.65
CA THR A 358 -6.92 6.71 -45.04
C THR A 358 -7.83 6.05 -46.07
N SER A 359 -8.56 5.00 -45.70
CA SER A 359 -9.54 4.34 -46.58
C SER A 359 -10.94 4.85 -46.29
N TYR A 360 -11.73 5.00 -47.35
CA TYR A 360 -13.14 5.36 -47.27
C TYR A 360 -13.99 4.09 -47.32
N GLY A 361 -14.77 3.82 -46.29
CA GLY A 361 -15.75 2.75 -46.25
C GLY A 361 -17.07 3.20 -46.88
N GLN A 362 -17.80 2.31 -47.57
CA GLN A 362 -19.09 2.61 -48.21
C GLN A 362 -20.31 2.11 -47.42
N GLY A 363 -20.12 1.54 -46.24
CA GLY A 363 -21.16 1.02 -45.37
C GLY A 363 -21.73 2.06 -44.40
N ALA A 364 -22.96 1.85 -43.90
CA ALA A 364 -23.57 2.75 -42.92
C ALA A 364 -22.88 2.75 -41.54
N ASN A 365 -22.02 1.76 -41.30
CA ASN A 365 -21.19 1.59 -40.06
C ASN A 365 -19.68 1.65 -40.34
N ASP A 366 -19.26 2.14 -41.51
CA ASP A 366 -17.85 2.23 -41.86
C ASP A 366 -17.20 3.48 -41.27
N ASP A 367 -15.94 3.35 -40.87
CA ASP A 367 -15.17 4.44 -40.32
C ASP A 367 -15.06 5.63 -41.29
N VAL A 368 -15.16 6.83 -40.75
CA VAL A 368 -15.07 8.07 -41.51
C VAL A 368 -13.63 8.34 -41.92
N LEU A 369 -13.43 8.82 -43.17
CA LEU A 369 -12.11 9.25 -43.64
C LEU A 369 -11.54 10.32 -42.71
N GLY A 370 -10.32 10.07 -42.19
CA GLY A 370 -9.64 10.96 -41.27
C GLY A 370 -9.92 10.66 -39.79
N ASP A 371 -10.68 9.60 -39.51
CA ASP A 371 -10.84 9.13 -38.14
C ASP A 371 -9.50 8.73 -37.51
N LEU A 372 -9.34 8.94 -36.21
CA LEU A 372 -8.07 8.84 -35.52
C LEU A 372 -8.04 7.61 -34.61
N GLY A 373 -7.36 6.57 -35.05
CA GLY A 373 -6.94 5.48 -34.18
C GLY A 373 -5.60 5.80 -33.47
N GLY A 374 -5.34 5.12 -32.35
CA GLY A 374 -4.10 5.29 -31.59
C GLY A 374 -3.17 4.09 -31.61
N LYS A 375 -1.87 4.34 -31.52
CA LYS A 375 -0.85 3.33 -31.20
C LYS A 375 0.08 3.82 -30.12
N GLY A 376 0.46 2.93 -29.19
CA GLY A 376 1.48 3.19 -28.19
C GLY A 376 2.77 2.46 -28.51
N THR A 377 3.90 3.16 -28.40
CA THR A 377 5.23 2.56 -28.57
C THR A 377 6.19 3.10 -27.53
N MET A 378 7.10 2.23 -27.07
CA MET A 378 8.15 2.60 -26.15
C MET A 378 9.47 1.98 -26.59
N TYR A 379 10.53 2.76 -26.55
CA TYR A 379 11.90 2.27 -26.66
C TYR A 379 12.77 3.01 -25.66
N GLY A 380 13.52 2.27 -24.86
CA GLY A 380 14.41 2.90 -23.89
C GLY A 380 15.37 1.93 -23.24
N LYS A 381 16.37 2.49 -22.57
CA LYS A 381 17.39 1.75 -21.83
C LYS A 381 17.41 2.19 -20.38
N THR A 382 17.62 1.23 -19.48
CA THR A 382 17.82 1.56 -18.05
C THR A 382 19.26 1.94 -17.78
N SER A 383 19.51 2.64 -16.67
CA SER A 383 20.87 2.97 -16.22
C SER A 383 21.71 1.73 -15.87
N GLY A 384 21.07 0.60 -15.60
CA GLY A 384 21.75 -0.62 -15.20
C GLY A 384 22.43 -0.53 -13.82
N PHE A 385 23.12 -1.61 -13.46
CA PHE A 385 23.93 -1.65 -12.24
C PHE A 385 25.17 -2.52 -12.43
N LYS A 386 26.20 -2.27 -11.62
CA LYS A 386 27.36 -3.14 -11.46
C LYS A 386 27.62 -3.37 -9.97
N LYS A 387 27.57 -4.64 -9.54
CA LYS A 387 27.75 -4.99 -8.14
C LYS A 387 28.51 -6.28 -7.95
N TYR A 388 29.35 -6.32 -6.91
CA TYR A 388 29.96 -7.51 -6.35
C TYR A 388 29.09 -8.06 -5.22
N PHE A 389 28.88 -9.38 -5.21
CA PHE A 389 28.02 -10.06 -4.22
C PHE A 389 28.85 -10.91 -3.28
N GLU A 390 28.55 -10.77 -1.99
CA GLU A 390 29.32 -11.42 -0.91
C GLU A 390 28.63 -12.69 -0.39
N GLU A 391 27.34 -12.85 -0.67
CA GLU A 391 26.52 -13.95 -0.17
C GLU A 391 25.58 -14.52 -1.23
N HIS A 392 25.02 -15.71 -0.94
CA HIS A 392 24.02 -16.33 -1.79
C HIS A 392 22.72 -15.53 -1.76
N GLY A 393 22.07 -15.41 -2.90
CA GLY A 393 20.81 -14.72 -3.02
C GLY A 393 20.18 -14.86 -4.38
N ILE A 394 19.13 -14.09 -4.58
CA ILE A 394 18.36 -14.02 -5.81
C ILE A 394 18.46 -12.60 -6.34
N LEU A 395 18.80 -12.48 -7.62
CA LEU A 395 18.71 -11.24 -8.36
C LEU A 395 17.36 -11.21 -9.08
N LEU A 396 16.52 -10.26 -8.72
CA LEU A 396 15.16 -10.13 -9.22
C LEU A 396 14.98 -8.80 -9.94
N GLY A 397 14.52 -8.84 -11.19
CA GLY A 397 14.07 -7.69 -11.94
C GLY A 397 12.55 -7.61 -11.91
N ILE A 398 12.01 -6.47 -11.54
CA ILE A 398 10.55 -6.21 -11.49
C ILE A 398 10.23 -5.01 -12.36
N LEU A 399 9.15 -5.09 -13.12
CA LEU A 399 8.61 -3.96 -13.89
C LEU A 399 7.15 -3.69 -13.55
N SER A 400 6.70 -2.47 -13.83
CA SER A 400 5.29 -2.09 -13.76
C SER A 400 5.03 -0.94 -14.73
N ILE A 401 3.86 -0.96 -15.39
CA ILE A 401 3.39 0.07 -16.31
C ILE A 401 2.27 0.83 -15.60
N ILE A 402 2.43 2.13 -15.40
CA ILE A 402 1.47 2.94 -14.66
C ILE A 402 1.22 4.26 -15.36
N PRO A 403 -0.05 4.66 -15.57
CA PRO A 403 -0.38 6.01 -15.96
C PRO A 403 -0.22 6.96 -14.77
N ARG A 404 -0.02 8.24 -15.05
CA ARG A 404 -0.01 9.26 -13.99
C ARG A 404 -1.43 9.53 -13.53
N THR A 405 -1.59 9.82 -12.24
CA THR A 405 -2.89 10.15 -11.68
C THR A 405 -3.43 11.46 -12.25
N SER A 406 -4.72 11.49 -12.62
CA SER A 406 -5.47 12.70 -12.90
C SER A 406 -6.89 12.56 -12.35
N TYR A 407 -7.50 13.67 -11.95
CA TYR A 407 -8.78 13.71 -11.25
C TYR A 407 -9.77 14.65 -11.94
N GLN A 408 -11.08 14.36 -11.81
CA GLN A 408 -12.09 15.14 -12.51
C GLN A 408 -13.36 15.41 -11.71
N GLN A 409 -13.55 14.78 -10.56
CA GLN A 409 -14.84 14.74 -9.86
C GLN A 409 -14.85 15.54 -8.55
N GLY A 410 -13.72 16.13 -8.15
CA GLY A 410 -13.58 16.90 -6.92
C GLY A 410 -13.69 18.42 -7.15
N VAL A 411 -13.94 19.13 -6.06
CA VAL A 411 -13.93 20.59 -5.99
C VAL A 411 -12.62 21.04 -5.35
N PRO A 412 -11.76 21.79 -6.05
CA PRO A 412 -10.51 22.28 -5.47
C PRO A 412 -10.75 23.07 -4.18
N ARG A 413 -9.90 22.86 -3.18
CA ARG A 413 -10.07 23.42 -1.83
C ARG A 413 -10.25 24.93 -1.79
N TYR A 414 -9.54 25.66 -2.64
CA TYR A 414 -9.64 27.14 -2.67
C TYR A 414 -11.03 27.68 -3.02
N TRP A 415 -11.89 26.88 -3.67
CA TRP A 415 -13.28 27.25 -3.92
C TRP A 415 -14.19 27.10 -2.68
N THR A 416 -13.70 26.42 -1.65
CA THR A 416 -14.44 26.17 -0.41
C THR A 416 -13.79 26.83 0.81
N ALA A 417 -12.91 27.81 0.56
CA ALA A 417 -12.26 28.61 1.60
C ALA A 417 -13.14 29.81 1.95
N PHE A 418 -13.87 29.73 3.07
CA PHE A 418 -14.80 30.76 3.51
C PHE A 418 -14.31 31.48 4.77
N ASP A 419 -13.47 30.84 5.57
CA ASP A 419 -12.91 31.44 6.78
C ASP A 419 -11.49 31.96 6.56
N LYS A 420 -11.07 32.94 7.38
CA LYS A 420 -9.70 33.47 7.33
C LYS A 420 -8.64 32.40 7.55
N GLU A 421 -8.93 31.36 8.30
CA GLU A 421 -8.02 30.25 8.59
C GLU A 421 -7.83 29.31 7.40
N ASP A 422 -8.73 29.33 6.42
CA ASP A 422 -8.59 28.59 5.17
C ASP A 422 -7.60 29.26 4.21
N TRP A 423 -7.36 30.56 4.41
CA TRP A 423 -6.39 31.31 3.64
C TRP A 423 -4.99 31.21 4.26
N TYR A 424 -3.98 31.24 3.41
CA TYR A 424 -2.60 31.14 3.86
C TYR A 424 -2.17 32.41 4.62
N PHE A 425 -1.77 32.20 5.88
CA PHE A 425 -0.99 33.14 6.67
C PHE A 425 0.21 32.40 7.27
N PRO A 426 1.40 33.04 7.36
CA PRO A 426 2.60 32.39 7.91
C PRO A 426 2.40 31.80 9.31
N GLU A 427 1.57 32.43 10.13
CA GLU A 427 1.24 32.01 11.49
C GLU A 427 0.50 30.65 11.51
N PHE A 428 -0.31 30.38 10.49
CA PHE A 428 -1.07 29.13 10.40
C PHE A 428 -0.30 28.01 9.70
N ALA A 429 0.90 28.28 9.14
CA ALA A 429 1.67 27.28 8.40
C ALA A 429 2.19 26.12 9.27
N HIS A 430 2.27 26.32 10.58
CA HIS A 430 2.85 25.36 11.52
C HIS A 430 1.83 24.73 12.46
N LEU A 431 0.54 24.73 12.09
CA LEU A 431 -0.53 24.12 12.90
C LEU A 431 -0.57 22.57 12.82
N GLY A 432 0.28 21.93 12.00
CA GLY A 432 0.33 20.48 11.87
C GLY A 432 -0.40 19.98 10.63
N GLU A 433 -1.14 18.87 10.77
CA GLU A 433 -1.90 18.26 9.68
C GLU A 433 -3.29 18.90 9.55
N GLN A 434 -3.77 18.98 8.30
CA GLN A 434 -5.15 19.39 8.00
C GLN A 434 -5.94 18.24 7.40
N ALA A 435 -7.25 18.25 7.62
CA ALA A 435 -8.16 17.31 6.98
C ALA A 435 -8.27 17.60 5.48
N VAL A 436 -8.18 16.55 4.67
CA VAL A 436 -8.61 16.51 3.26
C VAL A 436 -10.06 16.06 3.27
N LEU A 437 -10.95 16.84 2.69
CA LEU A 437 -12.39 16.55 2.72
C LEU A 437 -12.79 15.72 1.51
N ASN A 438 -13.85 14.92 1.66
CA ASN A 438 -14.37 14.08 0.59
C ASN A 438 -14.70 14.88 -0.67
N LYS A 439 -15.26 16.08 -0.53
CA LYS A 439 -15.60 16.99 -1.66
C LYS A 439 -14.40 17.41 -2.49
N GLU A 440 -13.19 17.40 -1.94
CA GLU A 440 -11.97 17.73 -2.69
C GLU A 440 -11.64 16.64 -3.73
N LEU A 441 -12.04 15.39 -3.48
CA LEU A 441 -11.78 14.25 -4.34
C LEU A 441 -12.99 13.86 -5.19
N TYR A 442 -14.18 13.82 -4.59
CA TYR A 442 -15.43 13.41 -5.21
C TYR A 442 -16.60 14.23 -4.65
N TYR A 443 -17.31 14.87 -5.54
CA TYR A 443 -18.54 15.59 -5.24
C TYR A 443 -19.59 15.33 -6.33
N ASP A 444 -20.69 14.69 -5.96
CA ASP A 444 -21.85 14.49 -6.81
C ASP A 444 -23.06 15.20 -6.19
N PRO A 445 -23.57 16.27 -6.84
CA PRO A 445 -24.71 17.01 -6.33
C PRO A 445 -26.04 16.25 -6.45
N LEU A 446 -26.08 15.14 -7.22
CA LEU A 446 -27.29 14.40 -7.50
C LEU A 446 -27.49 13.18 -6.62
N THR A 447 -26.41 12.66 -6.03
CA THR A 447 -26.47 11.42 -5.26
C THR A 447 -26.26 11.67 -3.77
N VAL A 448 -27.20 11.20 -2.94
CA VAL A 448 -27.01 11.16 -1.49
C VAL A 448 -25.93 10.12 -1.18
N PRO A 449 -24.87 10.46 -0.43
CA PRO A 449 -23.79 9.53 -0.12
C PRO A 449 -24.30 8.24 0.52
N SER A 450 -24.08 7.11 -0.14
CA SER A 450 -24.62 5.79 0.26
C SER A 450 -23.97 5.19 1.51
N LEU A 451 -22.87 5.77 2.00
CA LEU A 451 -22.10 5.26 3.15
C LEU A 451 -22.28 6.09 4.43
N GLY A 452 -23.26 7.00 4.48
CA GLY A 452 -23.44 7.89 5.63
C GLY A 452 -22.29 8.89 5.83
N LYS A 453 -21.41 9.05 4.81
CA LYS A 453 -20.33 10.03 4.78
C LYS A 453 -20.71 11.18 3.85
N GLY A 454 -20.71 12.39 4.40
CA GLY A 454 -21.01 13.61 3.66
C GLY A 454 -19.80 14.17 2.88
N PRO A 455 -20.03 15.19 2.05
CA PRO A 455 -18.96 15.88 1.33
C PRO A 455 -17.96 16.58 2.26
N ASP A 456 -18.38 16.97 3.46
CA ASP A 456 -17.54 17.66 4.45
C ASP A 456 -16.86 16.69 5.43
N ASP A 457 -17.09 15.38 5.31
CA ASP A 457 -16.39 14.40 6.11
C ASP A 457 -14.94 14.22 5.64
N VAL A 458 -14.12 13.73 6.55
CA VAL A 458 -12.68 13.59 6.33
C VAL A 458 -12.39 12.36 5.48
N PHE A 459 -11.72 12.58 4.36
CA PHE A 459 -11.11 11.52 3.54
C PHE A 459 -9.79 11.03 4.13
N GLY A 460 -8.94 11.96 4.56
CA GLY A 460 -7.62 11.71 5.12
C GLY A 460 -6.98 13.00 5.63
N TYR A 461 -5.72 12.94 5.96
CA TYR A 461 -4.97 14.07 6.51
C TYR A 461 -3.72 14.34 5.69
N GLN A 462 -3.40 15.64 5.50
CA GLN A 462 -2.21 16.13 4.83
C GLN A 462 -1.60 17.28 5.63
N GLY A 463 -0.32 17.56 5.40
CA GLY A 463 0.31 18.73 6.00
C GLY A 463 -0.44 20.01 5.64
N ARG A 464 -0.52 20.95 6.57
CA ARG A 464 -1.22 22.21 6.37
C ARG A 464 -0.75 22.92 5.10
N PHE A 465 -1.69 23.39 4.28
CA PHE A 465 -1.48 24.07 2.99
C PHE A 465 -0.70 23.23 1.95
N THR A 466 -0.84 21.90 1.95
CA THR A 466 -0.23 21.04 0.91
C THR A 466 -0.83 21.32 -0.46
N GLU A 467 -2.07 21.76 -0.57
CA GLU A 467 -2.74 22.20 -1.79
C GLU A 467 -2.04 23.39 -2.48
N LEU A 468 -1.27 24.18 -1.75
CA LEU A 468 -0.44 25.27 -2.32
C LEU A 468 0.94 24.79 -2.78
N ARG A 469 1.34 23.57 -2.41
CA ARG A 469 2.65 22.98 -2.76
C ARG A 469 2.55 21.99 -3.91
N TYR A 470 1.33 21.50 -4.20
CA TYR A 470 1.07 20.50 -5.21
C TYR A 470 -0.29 20.73 -5.85
N ILE A 471 -0.34 20.68 -7.17
CA ILE A 471 -1.57 20.75 -7.95
C ILE A 471 -1.75 19.40 -8.64
N PRO A 472 -2.83 18.65 -8.36
CA PRO A 472 -3.13 17.41 -9.06
C PRO A 472 -3.45 17.67 -10.52
N SER A 473 -3.13 16.72 -11.41
CA SER A 473 -3.56 16.77 -12.80
C SER A 473 -5.09 16.67 -12.87
N THR A 474 -5.69 17.46 -13.75
CA THR A 474 -7.14 17.57 -13.88
C THR A 474 -7.61 17.26 -15.30
N VAL A 475 -8.83 16.76 -15.42
CA VAL A 475 -9.50 16.51 -16.69
C VAL A 475 -10.75 17.40 -16.78
N HIS A 476 -10.97 18.02 -17.93
CA HIS A 476 -12.04 18.96 -18.17
C HIS A 476 -12.73 18.75 -19.53
N GLY A 477 -13.88 19.40 -19.72
CA GLY A 477 -14.62 19.38 -20.97
C GLY A 477 -15.25 18.02 -21.27
N GLU A 478 -15.41 17.70 -22.54
CA GLU A 478 -16.00 16.45 -23.03
C GLU A 478 -15.21 15.19 -22.61
N MET A 479 -13.93 15.35 -22.27
CA MET A 479 -13.11 14.26 -21.74
C MET A 479 -13.59 13.76 -20.36
N ARG A 480 -14.49 14.48 -19.68
CA ARG A 480 -15.14 14.01 -18.44
C ARG A 480 -16.32 13.06 -18.71
N GLY A 481 -16.87 13.09 -19.90
CA GLY A 481 -18.07 12.36 -20.30
C GLY A 481 -17.80 11.46 -21.51
N ASP A 482 -18.31 11.84 -22.68
CA ASP A 482 -18.34 11.02 -23.89
C ASP A 482 -16.94 10.65 -24.42
N LEU A 483 -15.92 11.47 -24.14
CA LEU A 483 -14.54 11.25 -24.54
C LEU A 483 -13.65 10.71 -23.40
N HIS A 484 -14.21 10.05 -22.40
CA HIS A 484 -13.46 9.52 -21.26
C HIS A 484 -12.37 8.51 -21.65
N TYR A 485 -12.53 7.80 -22.77
CA TYR A 485 -11.58 6.83 -23.31
C TYR A 485 -10.32 7.47 -23.94
N TRP A 486 -10.24 8.82 -24.01
CA TRP A 486 -9.05 9.54 -24.46
C TRP A 486 -7.96 9.68 -23.39
N HIS A 487 -8.21 9.25 -22.17
CA HIS A 487 -7.24 9.33 -21.08
C HIS A 487 -7.39 8.17 -20.09
N PHE A 488 -6.35 7.93 -19.29
CA PHE A 488 -6.34 6.96 -18.18
C PHE A 488 -6.52 7.63 -16.82
N GLY A 489 -7.28 8.72 -16.74
CA GLY A 489 -7.58 9.41 -15.50
C GLY A 489 -8.47 8.58 -14.58
N ARG A 490 -8.38 8.84 -13.27
CA ARG A 490 -9.19 8.12 -12.28
C ARG A 490 -10.64 8.61 -12.32
N ILE A 491 -11.55 7.66 -12.54
CA ILE A 491 -12.99 7.88 -12.50
C ILE A 491 -13.57 7.03 -11.38
N PHE A 492 -14.29 7.67 -10.47
CA PHE A 492 -14.90 6.99 -9.32
C PHE A 492 -16.41 6.85 -9.55
N PRO A 493 -16.95 5.61 -9.51
CA PRO A 493 -18.41 5.40 -9.63
C PRO A 493 -19.17 5.83 -8.37
N SER A 494 -18.48 5.95 -7.25
CA SER A 494 -19.03 6.42 -5.97
C SER A 494 -17.91 7.05 -5.13
N LEU A 495 -18.28 7.67 -4.02
CA LEU A 495 -17.32 8.28 -3.09
C LEU A 495 -16.25 7.27 -2.65
N PRO A 496 -14.99 7.47 -2.99
CA PRO A 496 -13.91 6.57 -2.60
C PRO A 496 -13.53 6.76 -1.12
N VAL A 497 -13.05 5.69 -0.51
CA VAL A 497 -12.53 5.70 0.86
C VAL A 497 -11.03 5.44 0.82
N LEU A 498 -10.26 6.08 1.69
CA LEU A 498 -8.83 5.86 1.81
C LEU A 498 -8.54 4.46 2.36
N ASN A 499 -8.39 3.51 1.47
CA ASN A 499 -8.13 2.10 1.76
C ASN A 499 -7.10 1.51 0.77
N THR A 500 -6.82 0.22 0.88
CA THR A 500 -5.90 -0.48 -0.02
C THR A 500 -6.28 -0.35 -1.48
N SER A 501 -7.56 -0.50 -1.83
CA SER A 501 -8.04 -0.40 -3.23
C SER A 501 -7.91 1.01 -3.80
N PHE A 502 -8.04 2.06 -2.99
CA PHE A 502 -7.81 3.44 -3.42
C PHE A 502 -6.34 3.71 -3.73
N VAL A 503 -5.44 3.16 -2.92
CA VAL A 503 -4.00 3.42 -3.03
C VAL A 503 -3.34 2.53 -4.08
N GLN A 504 -3.81 1.30 -4.27
CA GLN A 504 -3.36 0.44 -5.36
C GLN A 504 -3.78 1.03 -6.70
N ALA A 505 -2.89 0.98 -7.67
CA ALA A 505 -3.21 1.39 -9.02
C ALA A 505 -4.24 0.43 -9.63
N GLN A 506 -5.26 1.00 -10.26
CA GLN A 506 -6.30 0.30 -11.01
C GLN A 506 -6.62 1.17 -12.21
N SER A 507 -5.92 0.92 -13.31
CA SER A 507 -6.03 1.69 -14.54
C SER A 507 -7.15 1.17 -15.41
N GLN A 508 -7.83 2.08 -16.10
CA GLN A 508 -8.87 1.75 -17.06
C GLN A 508 -8.24 1.25 -18.36
N VAL A 509 -8.91 0.32 -19.02
CA VAL A 509 -8.46 -0.30 -20.28
C VAL A 509 -9.47 -0.13 -21.42
N ASP A 510 -10.53 0.65 -21.22
CA ASP A 510 -11.61 0.96 -22.15
C ASP A 510 -11.16 1.76 -23.39
N SER A 511 -9.98 2.36 -23.35
CA SER A 511 -9.34 3.03 -24.50
C SER A 511 -8.84 2.06 -25.58
N PHE A 512 -8.80 0.75 -25.33
CA PHE A 512 -8.32 -0.24 -26.29
C PHE A 512 -9.42 -0.70 -27.24
N ALA A 513 -9.06 -0.89 -28.54
CA ALA A 513 -10.00 -1.25 -29.57
C ALA A 513 -10.43 -2.73 -29.54
N MET A 514 -9.61 -3.60 -28.98
CA MET A 514 -9.91 -5.03 -28.85
C MET A 514 -10.82 -5.28 -27.66
N SER A 515 -11.95 -5.97 -27.86
CA SER A 515 -12.96 -6.23 -26.82
C SER A 515 -12.37 -6.98 -25.62
N ASP A 516 -11.48 -7.94 -25.86
CA ASP A 516 -10.90 -8.78 -24.81
C ASP A 516 -9.87 -8.00 -23.97
N VAL A 517 -9.15 -7.05 -24.58
CA VAL A 517 -8.27 -6.12 -23.88
C VAL A 517 -9.09 -5.08 -23.11
N ALA A 518 -10.13 -4.50 -23.73
CA ALA A 518 -11.00 -3.51 -23.09
C ALA A 518 -11.79 -4.10 -21.90
N SER A 519 -12.09 -5.40 -21.93
CA SER A 519 -12.70 -6.12 -20.81
C SER A 519 -11.71 -6.50 -19.70
N GLY A 520 -10.40 -6.35 -19.96
CA GLY A 520 -9.34 -6.77 -19.05
C GLY A 520 -9.01 -8.28 -19.09
N ALA A 521 -9.57 -9.02 -20.04
CA ALA A 521 -9.30 -10.45 -20.22
C ALA A 521 -7.92 -10.71 -20.83
N GLU A 522 -7.43 -9.81 -21.69
CA GLU A 522 -6.11 -9.89 -22.31
C GLU A 522 -5.23 -8.70 -21.92
N ASP A 523 -3.92 -8.91 -22.00
CA ASP A 523 -2.93 -7.89 -21.67
C ASP A 523 -2.81 -6.82 -22.79
N PRO A 524 -2.87 -5.53 -22.45
CA PRO A 524 -2.82 -4.43 -23.39
C PRO A 524 -1.43 -4.13 -23.98
N PHE A 525 -0.36 -4.71 -23.45
CA PHE A 525 1.00 -4.42 -23.85
C PHE A 525 1.79 -5.68 -24.20
N ILE A 526 2.55 -5.62 -25.29
CA ILE A 526 3.51 -6.64 -25.69
C ILE A 526 4.90 -6.02 -25.65
N ALA A 527 5.84 -6.68 -24.98
CA ALA A 527 7.19 -6.16 -24.89
C ALA A 527 8.26 -7.23 -25.15
N GLN A 528 9.38 -6.76 -25.68
CA GLN A 528 10.65 -7.46 -25.72
C GLN A 528 11.64 -6.70 -24.84
N ILE A 529 12.22 -7.38 -23.87
CA ILE A 529 13.22 -6.84 -22.97
C ILE A 529 14.54 -7.55 -23.28
N HIS A 530 15.51 -6.80 -23.80
CA HIS A 530 16.87 -7.28 -23.95
C HIS A 530 17.67 -7.02 -22.68
N LEU A 531 18.21 -8.08 -22.09
CA LEU A 531 19.04 -8.03 -20.89
C LEU A 531 20.51 -8.20 -21.30
N ASP A 532 21.29 -7.11 -21.25
CA ASP A 532 22.76 -7.18 -21.36
C ASP A 532 23.33 -7.51 -19.98
N VAL A 533 23.71 -8.78 -19.80
CA VAL A 533 24.17 -9.32 -18.51
C VAL A 533 25.56 -9.91 -18.66
N LYS A 534 26.55 -9.31 -18.01
CA LYS A 534 27.91 -9.83 -17.89
C LYS A 534 28.18 -10.23 -16.46
N ALA A 535 28.45 -11.51 -16.25
CA ALA A 535 28.74 -12.09 -14.95
C ALA A 535 30.21 -12.52 -14.86
N VAL A 536 30.92 -12.01 -13.85
CA VAL A 536 32.24 -12.50 -13.48
C VAL A 536 32.05 -13.45 -12.31
N ARG A 537 32.30 -14.75 -12.52
CA ARG A 537 32.00 -15.80 -11.55
C ARG A 537 33.25 -16.60 -11.14
N PRO A 538 33.32 -17.05 -9.88
CA PRO A 538 34.36 -17.98 -9.44
C PRO A 538 34.07 -19.41 -9.93
N LEU A 539 33.90 -19.56 -11.25
CA LEU A 539 33.54 -20.79 -11.94
C LEU A 539 34.54 -21.05 -13.06
N PRO A 540 35.06 -22.28 -13.23
CA PRO A 540 35.92 -22.60 -14.34
C PRO A 540 35.18 -22.43 -15.68
N LYS A 541 35.93 -22.01 -16.73
CA LYS A 541 35.35 -21.80 -18.06
C LYS A 541 34.90 -23.12 -18.71
N TYR A 542 35.61 -24.19 -18.41
CA TYR A 542 35.33 -25.55 -18.86
C TYR A 542 35.25 -26.49 -17.66
N ALA A 543 34.26 -27.37 -17.66
CA ALA A 543 34.08 -28.38 -16.61
C ALA A 543 34.98 -29.59 -16.88
N VAL A 544 36.31 -29.39 -16.82
CA VAL A 544 37.28 -30.49 -16.98
C VAL A 544 37.42 -31.16 -15.60
N PRO A 545 37.24 -32.50 -15.52
CA PRO A 545 37.46 -33.23 -14.27
C PRO A 545 38.94 -33.10 -13.88
N THR A 546 39.18 -32.68 -12.65
CA THR A 546 40.51 -32.68 -12.00
C THR A 546 40.49 -33.68 -10.86
N LEU A 547 41.43 -34.61 -10.88
CA LEU A 547 41.71 -35.55 -9.78
C LEU A 547 42.41 -34.84 -8.63
#